data_22ac437545577307648f866542b80687
#
_entry.id   22ac437545577307648f866542b80687
#
_cell.length_a   1.000
_cell.length_b   1.000
_cell.length_c   1.000
_cell.angle_alpha   90.00
_cell.angle_beta   90.00
_cell.angle_gamma   90.00
#
_symmetry.space_group_name_H-M   'P 1'
#
loop_
_entity.id
_entity.type
_entity.pdbx_description
1 polymer ?
#
loop_
_entity_poly.entity_id
_entity_poly.type
_entity_poly.pdbx_seq_one_letter_code
_entity_poly.pdbx_strand_id
1 'polypeptide(L)'
;GEPYIIYIDTVNRQIPQHHKLAGLTVKTSNLCSEITLPTGIDKEGRDRTAVCCLSSLNVEKYDEWKDDELFVGDVMRFLDNVLTDFIENAPEEFSDATYSALKERSVGLGVMGLHSYFQKKMIPLESVMSKVWNKQIFENIQKKVDQSSKDLAEERGPCPDAADYGIMERFSNKTAIAPTASISIICGGTSPGVEPIAANSYTHKTLSGSFNVRNKYLMKLLDKY
;
A
#
# COMPACT_ATOMS: atom_id res chain seq x y z
N GLY A 1 -11.94 3.65 -15.07
CA GLY A 1 -12.73 4.69 -15.68
C GLY A 1 -13.32 5.65 -14.67
N GLU A 2 -13.71 6.78 -15.11
CA GLU A 2 -14.36 7.80 -14.28
C GLU A 2 -15.82 7.96 -14.70
N PRO A 3 -16.73 8.23 -13.76
CA PRO A 3 -16.54 8.32 -12.31
C PRO A 3 -16.35 6.94 -11.65
N TYR A 4 -15.70 6.95 -10.47
CA TYR A 4 -15.59 5.76 -9.62
C TYR A 4 -16.84 5.56 -8.77
N ILE A 5 -17.17 4.30 -8.48
CA ILE A 5 -18.29 3.94 -7.57
C ILE A 5 -17.70 3.17 -6.40
N ILE A 6 -17.96 3.64 -5.18
CA ILE A 6 -17.50 3.03 -3.95
C ILE A 6 -18.68 2.59 -3.11
N TYR A 7 -18.70 1.33 -2.68
CA TYR A 7 -19.68 0.79 -1.75
C TYR A 7 -19.29 1.16 -0.32
N ILE A 8 -19.62 2.37 0.09
CA ILE A 8 -19.14 2.95 1.35
C ILE A 8 -19.56 2.16 2.58
N ASP A 9 -20.72 1.53 2.59
CA ASP A 9 -21.17 0.67 3.68
C ASP A 9 -20.28 -0.58 3.81
N THR A 10 -19.81 -1.13 2.68
CA THR A 10 -18.87 -2.25 2.67
C THR A 10 -17.52 -1.83 3.25
N VAL A 11 -17.04 -0.65 2.87
CA VAL A 11 -15.81 -0.07 3.44
C VAL A 11 -15.96 0.06 4.96
N ASN A 12 -17.01 0.70 5.44
CA ASN A 12 -17.22 0.94 6.86
C ASN A 12 -17.45 -0.35 7.68
N ARG A 13 -17.90 -1.43 7.06
CA ARG A 13 -17.92 -2.75 7.72
C ARG A 13 -16.54 -3.33 7.96
N GLN A 14 -15.52 -2.91 7.19
CA GLN A 14 -14.16 -3.46 7.21
C GLN A 14 -13.10 -2.57 7.89
N ILE A 15 -13.47 -1.34 8.32
CA ILE A 15 -12.53 -0.46 9.03
C ILE A 15 -12.02 -1.10 10.33
N PRO A 16 -10.87 -0.68 10.86
CA PRO A 16 -10.32 -1.16 12.11
C PRO A 16 -11.35 -1.13 13.26
N GLN A 17 -11.26 -2.11 14.16
CA GLN A 17 -12.22 -2.23 15.26
C GLN A 17 -12.24 -0.99 16.15
N HIS A 18 -11.09 -0.42 16.48
CA HIS A 18 -10.99 0.79 17.29
C HIS A 18 -11.63 2.01 16.60
N HIS A 19 -11.55 2.12 15.27
CA HIS A 19 -12.27 3.15 14.53
C HIS A 19 -13.80 2.98 14.63
N LYS A 20 -14.30 1.74 14.58
CA LYS A 20 -15.74 1.46 14.82
C LYS A 20 -16.16 1.84 16.22
N LEU A 21 -15.38 1.48 17.23
CA LEU A 21 -15.64 1.80 18.63
C LEU A 21 -15.60 3.32 18.87
N ALA A 22 -14.72 4.03 18.18
CA ALA A 22 -14.63 5.49 18.21
C ALA A 22 -15.76 6.21 17.43
N GLY A 23 -16.61 5.49 16.71
CA GLY A 23 -17.64 6.07 15.85
C GLY A 23 -17.10 6.75 14.60
N LEU A 24 -15.86 6.48 14.23
CA LEU A 24 -15.25 7.03 13.02
C LEU A 24 -15.82 6.35 11.77
N THR A 25 -15.95 7.13 10.69
CA THR A 25 -16.49 6.64 9.43
C THR A 25 -15.69 7.13 8.24
N VAL A 26 -15.52 6.25 7.26
CA VAL A 26 -14.99 6.60 5.94
C VAL A 26 -16.13 7.14 5.09
N LYS A 27 -15.94 8.30 4.46
CA LYS A 27 -16.94 8.97 3.63
C LYS A 27 -16.61 8.93 2.14
N THR A 28 -15.32 8.83 1.82
CA THR A 28 -14.81 8.86 0.44
C THR A 28 -13.47 8.13 0.36
N SER A 29 -12.90 8.08 -0.82
CA SER A 29 -11.54 7.61 -1.09
C SER A 29 -10.75 8.68 -1.83
N ASN A 30 -9.44 8.46 -2.02
CA ASN A 30 -8.57 9.30 -2.83
C ASN A 30 -8.80 9.10 -4.33
N LEU A 31 -8.09 9.87 -5.16
CA LEU A 31 -8.18 9.81 -6.63
C LEU A 31 -7.94 8.39 -7.19
N CYS A 32 -6.98 7.67 -6.62
CA CYS A 32 -6.62 6.31 -7.08
C CYS A 32 -7.45 5.20 -6.39
N SER A 33 -8.34 5.55 -5.45
CA SER A 33 -9.29 4.66 -4.78
C SER A 33 -8.69 3.58 -3.87
N GLU A 34 -7.39 3.68 -3.50
CA GLU A 34 -6.73 2.74 -2.60
C GLU A 34 -6.77 3.17 -1.12
N ILE A 35 -7.11 4.42 -0.82
CA ILE A 35 -7.13 4.95 0.55
C ILE A 35 -8.56 5.09 1.05
N THR A 36 -8.86 4.45 2.17
CA THR A 36 -10.14 4.51 2.85
C THR A 36 -9.95 4.82 4.34
N LEU A 37 -9.68 6.08 4.64
CA LEU A 37 -9.45 6.57 6.00
C LEU A 37 -10.63 7.42 6.48
N PRO A 38 -10.88 7.47 7.80
CA PRO A 38 -11.97 8.27 8.35
C PRO A 38 -11.75 9.77 8.13
N THR A 39 -12.84 10.49 7.87
CA THR A 39 -12.86 11.94 7.70
C THR A 39 -14.07 12.56 8.39
N GLY A 40 -13.98 13.84 8.73
CA GLY A 40 -15.00 14.61 9.43
C GLY A 40 -14.80 14.65 10.94
N ILE A 41 -15.73 15.23 11.66
CA ILE A 41 -15.61 15.50 13.08
C ILE A 41 -15.60 14.21 13.90
N ASP A 42 -14.59 14.06 14.75
CA ASP A 42 -14.47 12.94 15.69
C ASP A 42 -15.11 13.24 17.06
N LYS A 43 -15.01 12.28 17.99
CA LYS A 43 -15.54 12.38 19.36
C LYS A 43 -14.94 13.55 20.19
N GLU A 44 -13.79 14.05 19.79
CA GLU A 44 -13.10 15.17 20.43
C GLU A 44 -13.45 16.52 19.81
N GLY A 45 -14.36 16.51 18.80
CA GLY A 45 -14.81 17.70 18.09
C GLY A 45 -13.81 18.24 17.08
N ARG A 46 -12.81 17.44 16.69
CA ARG A 46 -11.78 17.81 15.72
C ARG A 46 -11.99 17.15 14.38
N ASP A 47 -11.61 17.85 13.32
CA ASP A 47 -11.68 17.30 11.97
C ASP A 47 -10.62 16.23 11.72
N ARG A 48 -11.05 15.10 11.16
CA ARG A 48 -10.17 14.06 10.65
C ARG A 48 -9.93 14.26 9.17
N THR A 49 -8.66 14.37 8.81
CA THR A 49 -8.20 14.52 7.43
C THR A 49 -7.33 13.34 7.05
N ALA A 50 -7.67 12.65 5.97
CA ALA A 50 -6.92 11.48 5.51
C ALA A 50 -5.50 11.87 5.05
N VAL A 51 -4.50 11.17 5.57
CA VAL A 51 -3.08 11.34 5.21
C VAL A 51 -2.58 10.09 4.50
N CYS A 52 -2.06 10.28 3.28
CA CYS A 52 -1.57 9.19 2.45
C CYS A 52 -0.06 9.01 2.65
N CYS A 53 0.33 7.94 3.38
CA CYS A 53 1.73 7.57 3.63
C CYS A 53 1.97 6.16 3.09
N LEU A 54 2.56 6.05 1.89
CA LEU A 54 2.62 4.81 1.12
C LEU A 54 4.03 4.36 0.79
N SER A 55 4.19 3.04 0.66
CA SER A 55 5.33 2.40 0.00
C SER A 55 4.87 1.16 -0.75
N SER A 56 5.71 0.63 -1.65
CA SER A 56 5.36 -0.56 -2.44
C SER A 56 6.56 -1.49 -2.58
N LEU A 57 6.37 -2.75 -2.19
CA LEU A 57 7.36 -3.82 -2.35
C LEU A 57 7.42 -4.28 -3.80
N ASN A 58 8.61 -4.50 -4.34
CA ASN A 58 8.77 -5.06 -5.68
C ASN A 58 8.65 -6.60 -5.64
N VAL A 59 7.45 -7.11 -5.94
CA VAL A 59 7.15 -8.55 -5.96
C VAL A 59 7.84 -9.28 -7.12
N GLU A 60 8.28 -8.61 -8.17
CA GLU A 60 9.14 -9.25 -9.19
C GLU A 60 10.40 -9.85 -8.56
N LYS A 61 10.82 -9.29 -7.41
CA LYS A 61 11.96 -9.72 -6.61
C LYS A 61 11.57 -10.57 -5.39
N TYR A 62 10.34 -11.07 -5.32
CA TYR A 62 9.80 -11.77 -4.16
C TYR A 62 10.70 -12.90 -3.64
N ASP A 63 11.25 -13.73 -4.54
CA ASP A 63 12.12 -14.84 -4.14
C ASP A 63 13.42 -14.37 -3.47
N GLU A 64 13.82 -13.11 -3.65
CA GLU A 64 15.06 -12.55 -3.10
C GLU A 64 14.87 -12.07 -1.65
N TRP A 65 13.62 -11.72 -1.25
CA TRP A 65 13.35 -11.15 0.06
C TRP A 65 12.25 -11.86 0.87
N LYS A 66 11.54 -12.82 0.31
CA LYS A 66 10.39 -13.48 0.97
C LYS A 66 10.75 -14.14 2.32
N ASP A 67 11.96 -14.66 2.42
CA ASP A 67 12.47 -15.36 3.59
C ASP A 67 13.29 -14.44 4.53
N ASP A 68 13.46 -13.17 4.17
CA ASP A 68 14.08 -12.16 5.02
C ASP A 68 13.07 -11.70 6.08
N GLU A 69 13.35 -11.99 7.34
CA GLU A 69 12.45 -11.67 8.45
C GLU A 69 12.42 -10.17 8.78
N LEU A 70 13.45 -9.42 8.40
CA LEU A 70 13.57 -8.00 8.74
C LEU A 70 13.02 -7.09 7.64
N PHE A 71 13.11 -7.48 6.38
CA PHE A 71 12.86 -6.61 5.23
C PHE A 71 11.51 -5.86 5.28
N VAL A 72 10.41 -6.58 5.49
CA VAL A 72 9.08 -5.95 5.58
C VAL A 72 8.96 -5.08 6.83
N GLY A 73 9.52 -5.54 7.95
CA GLY A 73 9.57 -4.80 9.20
C GLY A 73 10.31 -3.47 9.07
N ASP A 74 11.43 -3.47 8.38
CA ASP A 74 12.22 -2.25 8.13
C ASP A 74 11.47 -1.25 7.26
N VAL A 75 10.73 -1.72 6.24
CA VAL A 75 9.87 -0.84 5.43
C VAL A 75 8.71 -0.27 6.25
N MET A 76 8.10 -1.05 7.13
CA MET A 76 7.05 -0.56 8.04
C MET A 76 7.61 0.47 9.03
N ARG A 77 8.80 0.24 9.57
CA ARG A 77 9.53 1.20 10.42
C ARG A 77 9.88 2.48 9.68
N PHE A 78 10.30 2.36 8.42
CA PHE A 78 10.56 3.51 7.56
C PHE A 78 9.29 4.35 7.37
N LEU A 79 8.14 3.73 7.08
CA LEU A 79 6.86 4.43 6.97
C LEU A 79 6.45 5.11 8.28
N ASP A 80 6.65 4.46 9.43
CA ASP A 80 6.42 5.07 10.74
C ASP A 80 7.29 6.31 10.97
N ASN A 81 8.56 6.26 10.54
CA ASN A 81 9.47 7.41 10.64
C ASN A 81 9.04 8.56 9.72
N VAL A 82 8.67 8.27 8.47
CA VAL A 82 8.15 9.28 7.52
C VAL A 82 6.90 9.96 8.07
N LEU A 83 6.00 9.19 8.65
CA LEU A 83 4.79 9.72 9.25
C LEU A 83 5.09 10.57 10.49
N THR A 84 6.08 10.16 11.30
CA THR A 84 6.55 10.92 12.45
C THR A 84 7.16 12.26 12.02
N ASP A 85 8.01 12.25 11.01
CA ASP A 85 8.61 13.47 10.46
C ASP A 85 7.52 14.45 9.96
N PHE A 86 6.50 13.96 9.27
CA PHE A 86 5.36 14.77 8.85
C PHE A 86 4.61 15.38 10.06
N ILE A 87 4.34 14.58 11.11
CA ILE A 87 3.62 15.05 12.30
C ILE A 87 4.39 16.15 13.02
N GLU A 88 5.71 16.02 13.08
CA GLU A 88 6.57 16.92 13.85
C GLU A 88 6.95 18.20 13.09
N ASN A 89 7.03 18.13 11.75
CA ASN A 89 7.62 19.21 10.95
C ASN A 89 6.66 19.85 9.94
N ALA A 90 5.41 19.36 9.81
CA ALA A 90 4.46 19.98 8.90
C ALA A 90 4.04 21.38 9.38
N PRO A 91 3.84 22.34 8.46
CA PRO A 91 3.33 23.68 8.79
C PRO A 91 1.97 23.64 9.51
N GLU A 92 1.67 24.69 10.28
CA GLU A 92 0.45 24.80 11.10
C GLU A 92 -0.84 24.71 10.26
N GLU A 93 -0.81 25.08 9.01
CA GLU A 93 -1.92 24.96 8.05
C GLU A 93 -2.38 23.50 7.84
N PHE A 94 -1.51 22.54 8.18
CA PHE A 94 -1.82 21.10 8.13
C PHE A 94 -2.24 20.53 9.49
N SER A 95 -2.63 21.35 10.47
CA SER A 95 -2.92 20.91 11.83
C SER A 95 -3.96 19.79 11.93
N ASP A 96 -4.99 19.75 11.07
CA ASP A 96 -5.97 18.66 11.07
C ASP A 96 -5.40 17.38 10.46
N ALA A 97 -4.52 17.50 9.46
CA ALA A 97 -3.83 16.36 8.88
C ALA A 97 -2.81 15.76 9.86
N THR A 98 -2.01 16.59 10.53
CA THR A 98 -1.04 16.12 11.55
C THR A 98 -1.76 15.51 12.75
N TYR A 99 -2.87 16.10 13.19
CA TYR A 99 -3.73 15.52 14.23
C TYR A 99 -4.22 14.11 13.84
N SER A 100 -4.79 13.97 12.65
CA SER A 100 -5.28 12.68 12.15
C SER A 100 -4.15 11.66 12.03
N ALA A 101 -3.02 12.07 11.43
CA ALA A 101 -1.84 11.23 11.31
C ALA A 101 -1.32 10.76 12.68
N LEU A 102 -1.31 11.63 13.69
CA LEU A 102 -0.92 11.27 15.05
C LEU A 102 -1.89 10.26 15.66
N LYS A 103 -3.19 10.51 15.55
CA LYS A 103 -4.23 9.69 16.20
C LYS A 103 -4.30 8.26 15.65
N GLU A 104 -4.30 8.11 14.34
CA GLU A 104 -4.50 6.81 13.70
C GLU A 104 -3.21 6.14 13.18
N ARG A 105 -2.15 6.89 12.96
CA ARG A 105 -0.87 6.45 12.38
C ARG A 105 -1.03 5.48 11.19
N SER A 106 -2.03 5.72 10.34
CA SER A 106 -2.30 4.88 9.18
C SER A 106 -1.20 4.98 8.13
N VAL A 107 -0.74 3.83 7.65
CA VAL A 107 0.20 3.69 6.55
C VAL A 107 -0.35 2.73 5.52
N GLY A 108 0.18 2.73 4.31
CA GLY A 108 -0.25 1.85 3.25
C GLY A 108 0.93 1.18 2.56
N LEU A 109 1.35 0.01 3.05
CA LEU A 109 2.31 -0.82 2.35
C LEU A 109 1.59 -1.61 1.25
N GLY A 110 1.99 -1.40 0.01
CA GLY A 110 1.48 -2.11 -1.16
C GLY A 110 2.55 -2.90 -1.88
N VAL A 111 2.24 -3.26 -3.12
CA VAL A 111 3.15 -4.00 -3.99
C VAL A 111 3.15 -3.41 -5.39
N MET A 112 4.22 -3.68 -6.13
CA MET A 112 4.32 -3.58 -7.59
C MET A 112 4.98 -4.83 -8.14
N GLY A 113 4.84 -5.09 -9.43
CA GLY A 113 5.55 -6.18 -10.07
C GLY A 113 4.88 -7.56 -9.98
N LEU A 114 3.61 -7.65 -9.58
CA LEU A 114 2.94 -8.96 -9.46
C LEU A 114 2.85 -9.68 -10.81
N HIS A 115 2.42 -8.98 -11.88
CA HIS A 115 2.38 -9.59 -13.21
C HIS A 115 3.77 -9.93 -13.73
N SER A 116 4.77 -9.07 -13.49
CA SER A 116 6.17 -9.35 -13.84
C SER A 116 6.70 -10.61 -13.13
N TYR A 117 6.32 -10.83 -11.87
CA TYR A 117 6.66 -12.07 -11.15
C TYR A 117 6.04 -13.30 -11.81
N PHE A 118 4.77 -13.24 -12.18
CA PHE A 118 4.11 -14.34 -12.88
C PHE A 118 4.77 -14.63 -14.22
N GLN A 119 5.08 -13.59 -15.01
CA GLN A 119 5.80 -13.76 -16.27
C GLN A 119 7.20 -14.37 -16.07
N LYS A 120 7.95 -13.90 -15.05
CA LYS A 120 9.26 -14.47 -14.67
C LYS A 120 9.17 -15.97 -14.35
N LYS A 121 8.07 -16.41 -13.74
CA LYS A 121 7.78 -17.81 -13.41
C LYS A 121 7.05 -18.59 -14.51
N MET A 122 6.80 -17.97 -15.67
CA MET A 122 6.02 -18.57 -16.75
C MET A 122 4.61 -19.02 -16.32
N ILE A 123 3.96 -18.23 -15.46
CA ILE A 123 2.62 -18.49 -14.94
C ILE A 123 1.63 -17.57 -15.67
N PRO A 124 0.68 -18.11 -16.44
CA PRO A 124 -0.39 -17.31 -17.03
C PRO A 124 -1.24 -16.63 -15.93
N LEU A 125 -1.60 -15.36 -16.15
CA LEU A 125 -2.32 -14.57 -15.15
C LEU A 125 -3.68 -15.19 -14.77
N GLU A 126 -4.39 -15.77 -15.73
CA GLU A 126 -5.70 -16.41 -15.54
C GLU A 126 -5.64 -17.86 -15.03
N SER A 127 -4.44 -18.38 -14.79
CA SER A 127 -4.26 -19.77 -14.34
C SER A 127 -4.63 -19.99 -12.87
N VAL A 128 -4.85 -21.25 -12.49
CA VAL A 128 -5.01 -21.61 -11.07
C VAL A 128 -3.74 -21.32 -10.28
N MET A 129 -2.57 -21.49 -10.88
CA MET A 129 -1.29 -21.23 -10.23
C MET A 129 -1.08 -19.76 -9.87
N SER A 130 -1.60 -18.82 -10.68
CA SER A 130 -1.56 -17.40 -10.34
C SER A 130 -2.34 -17.10 -9.07
N LYS A 131 -3.49 -17.75 -8.87
CA LYS A 131 -4.30 -17.63 -7.64
C LYS A 131 -3.56 -18.18 -6.42
N VAL A 132 -2.88 -19.32 -6.57
CA VAL A 132 -2.07 -19.93 -5.49
C VAL A 132 -0.95 -19.00 -5.09
N TRP A 133 -0.16 -18.51 -6.04
CA TRP A 133 0.94 -17.59 -5.78
C TRP A 133 0.46 -16.25 -5.21
N ASN A 134 -0.63 -15.70 -5.76
CA ASN A 134 -1.23 -14.48 -5.21
C ASN A 134 -1.55 -14.65 -3.73
N LYS A 135 -2.22 -15.74 -3.37
CA LYS A 135 -2.55 -16.04 -1.97
C LYS A 135 -1.29 -16.13 -1.10
N GLN A 136 -0.30 -16.93 -1.50
CA GLN A 136 0.94 -17.12 -0.75
C GLN A 136 1.72 -15.82 -0.54
N ILE A 137 1.86 -14.99 -1.58
CA ILE A 137 2.57 -13.71 -1.52
C ILE A 137 1.88 -12.78 -0.52
N PHE A 138 0.57 -12.59 -0.66
CA PHE A 138 -0.15 -11.63 0.18
C PHE A 138 -0.33 -12.12 1.61
N GLU A 139 -0.50 -13.41 1.86
CA GLU A 139 -0.51 -13.97 3.22
C GLU A 139 0.84 -13.79 3.92
N ASN A 140 1.96 -14.00 3.21
CA ASN A 140 3.29 -13.76 3.76
C ASN A 140 3.50 -12.28 4.11
N ILE A 141 3.16 -11.36 3.19
CA ILE A 141 3.27 -9.92 3.42
C ILE A 141 2.38 -9.51 4.60
N GLN A 142 1.11 -9.92 4.61
CA GLN A 142 0.16 -9.55 5.67
C GLN A 142 0.64 -10.00 7.04
N LYS A 143 1.12 -11.25 7.15
CA LYS A 143 1.69 -11.77 8.41
C LYS A 143 2.83 -10.90 8.92
N LYS A 144 3.78 -10.53 8.05
CA LYS A 144 4.94 -9.70 8.42
C LYS A 144 4.53 -8.27 8.78
N VAL A 145 3.58 -7.70 8.06
CA VAL A 145 3.03 -6.36 8.35
C VAL A 145 2.30 -6.33 9.69
N ASP A 146 1.47 -7.34 9.97
CA ASP A 146 0.74 -7.43 11.24
C ASP A 146 1.69 -7.61 12.44
N GLN A 147 2.73 -8.43 12.27
CA GLN A 147 3.77 -8.58 13.29
C GLN A 147 4.52 -7.28 13.52
N SER A 148 4.94 -6.61 12.45
CA SER A 148 5.66 -5.33 12.54
C SER A 148 4.86 -4.24 13.24
N SER A 149 3.53 -4.19 13.04
CA SER A 149 2.67 -3.23 13.75
C SER A 149 2.66 -3.48 15.25
N LYS A 150 2.64 -4.74 15.68
CA LYS A 150 2.68 -5.11 17.10
C LYS A 150 4.05 -4.82 17.72
N ASP A 151 5.12 -5.23 17.05
CA ASP A 151 6.49 -4.98 17.51
C ASP A 151 6.77 -3.47 17.68
N LEU A 152 6.32 -2.66 16.71
CA LEU A 152 6.44 -1.20 16.81
C LEU A 152 5.51 -0.61 17.87
N ALA A 153 4.36 -1.21 18.13
CA ALA A 153 3.49 -0.79 19.24
C ALA A 153 4.13 -1.10 20.60
N GLU A 154 4.83 -2.22 20.74
CA GLU A 154 5.59 -2.55 21.95
C GLU A 154 6.78 -1.61 22.14
N GLU A 155 7.49 -1.25 21.07
CA GLU A 155 8.68 -0.41 21.11
C GLU A 155 8.36 1.07 21.31
N ARG A 156 7.33 1.59 20.62
CA ARG A 156 7.05 3.04 20.48
C ARG A 156 5.67 3.45 21.01
N GLY A 157 4.92 2.50 21.51
CA GLY A 157 3.51 2.68 21.90
C GLY A 157 2.54 2.48 20.72
N PRO A 158 1.32 2.02 21.00
CA PRO A 158 0.24 1.93 20.02
C PRO A 158 -0.17 3.31 19.53
N CYS A 159 -0.83 3.39 18.36
CA CYS A 159 -1.44 4.65 17.95
C CYS A 159 -2.55 5.05 18.96
N PRO A 160 -2.76 6.35 19.21
CA PRO A 160 -3.74 6.82 20.20
C PRO A 160 -5.14 6.25 20.00
N ASP A 161 -5.63 6.15 18.76
CA ASP A 161 -6.94 5.59 18.47
C ASP A 161 -7.07 4.12 18.90
N ALA A 162 -6.00 3.32 18.78
CA ALA A 162 -5.97 1.94 19.24
C ALA A 162 -5.78 1.85 20.76
N ALA A 163 -4.93 2.70 21.32
CA ALA A 163 -4.63 2.77 22.76
C ALA A 163 -5.89 3.06 23.60
N ASP A 164 -6.76 3.96 23.14
CA ASP A 164 -8.04 4.31 23.78
C ASP A 164 -8.94 3.09 24.06
N TYR A 165 -8.72 2.00 23.34
CA TYR A 165 -9.49 0.75 23.46
C TYR A 165 -8.65 -0.46 23.88
N GLY A 166 -7.42 -0.23 24.36
CA GLY A 166 -6.51 -1.29 24.83
C GLY A 166 -5.99 -2.20 23.71
N ILE A 167 -5.94 -1.72 22.48
CA ILE A 167 -5.46 -2.47 21.31
C ILE A 167 -3.99 -2.11 21.05
N MET A 168 -3.13 -3.14 21.00
CA MET A 168 -1.68 -3.00 20.76
C MET A 168 -1.39 -3.05 19.26
N GLU A 169 -1.69 -1.95 18.56
CA GLU A 169 -1.39 -1.76 17.14
C GLU A 169 -0.73 -0.38 16.94
N ARG A 170 0.41 -0.36 16.25
CA ARG A 170 1.09 0.90 15.91
C ARG A 170 0.33 1.67 14.85
N PHE A 171 -0.31 0.95 13.93
CA PHE A 171 -1.01 1.52 12.78
C PHE A 171 -2.48 1.09 12.77
N SER A 172 -3.38 2.03 12.55
CA SER A 172 -4.80 1.71 12.35
C SER A 172 -5.03 0.98 11.03
N ASN A 173 -4.49 1.52 9.95
CA ASN A 173 -4.45 0.85 8.63
C ASN A 173 -3.00 0.61 8.24
N LYS A 174 -2.72 -0.51 7.55
CA LYS A 174 -1.36 -1.00 7.33
C LYS A 174 -1.01 -1.21 5.85
N THR A 175 -2.00 -1.48 5.02
CA THR A 175 -1.78 -1.88 3.63
C THR A 175 -2.66 -1.11 2.66
N ALA A 176 -2.11 -0.79 1.49
CA ALA A 176 -2.85 -0.20 0.36
C ALA A 176 -2.12 -0.51 -0.94
N ILE A 177 -2.86 -0.83 -2.01
CA ILE A 177 -2.27 -1.11 -3.32
C ILE A 177 -2.33 0.16 -4.17
N ALA A 178 -1.24 0.93 -4.13
CA ALA A 178 -1.08 2.11 -4.97
C ALA A 178 -0.83 1.73 -6.44
N PRO A 179 -1.16 2.60 -7.41
CA PRO A 179 -0.95 2.32 -8.84
C PRO A 179 0.51 2.12 -9.24
N THR A 180 1.46 2.76 -8.59
CA THR A 180 2.91 2.69 -8.82
C THR A 180 3.36 2.95 -10.27
N ALA A 181 2.60 3.74 -11.02
CA ALA A 181 2.81 3.95 -12.46
C ALA A 181 4.21 4.47 -12.81
N SER A 182 4.79 5.35 -11.99
CA SER A 182 6.12 5.92 -12.19
C SER A 182 7.22 5.12 -11.52
N ILE A 183 7.04 4.73 -10.26
CA ILE A 183 8.09 4.02 -9.51
C ILE A 183 8.35 2.62 -10.06
N SER A 184 7.37 1.95 -10.66
CA SER A 184 7.57 0.66 -11.32
C SER A 184 8.57 0.75 -12.48
N ILE A 185 8.60 1.87 -13.21
CA ILE A 185 9.57 2.14 -14.28
C ILE A 185 10.97 2.28 -13.69
N ILE A 186 11.12 3.08 -12.64
CA ILE A 186 12.40 3.33 -11.94
C ILE A 186 12.93 2.04 -11.31
N CYS A 187 12.04 1.19 -10.79
CA CYS A 187 12.38 -0.09 -10.18
C CYS A 187 12.61 -1.23 -11.20
N GLY A 188 13.21 -0.89 -12.35
CA GLY A 188 13.63 -1.86 -13.36
C GLY A 188 12.57 -2.24 -14.39
N GLY A 189 11.59 -1.36 -14.62
CA GLY A 189 10.51 -1.59 -15.58
C GLY A 189 9.66 -2.80 -15.20
N THR A 190 9.32 -2.92 -13.91
CA THR A 190 8.39 -3.93 -13.42
C THR A 190 6.94 -3.54 -13.73
N SER A 191 5.99 -4.47 -13.61
CA SER A 191 4.58 -4.13 -13.81
C SER A 191 4.03 -3.26 -12.68
N PRO A 192 3.12 -2.30 -12.98
CA PRO A 192 2.58 -1.42 -11.95
C PRO A 192 1.60 -2.18 -11.03
N GLY A 193 1.68 -1.91 -9.74
CA GLY A 193 0.78 -2.49 -8.74
C GLY A 193 0.59 -3.99 -8.89
N VAL A 194 -0.68 -4.38 -8.93
CA VAL A 194 -1.14 -5.76 -9.19
C VAL A 194 -1.67 -5.93 -10.62
N GLU A 195 -1.53 -4.91 -11.45
CA GLU A 195 -2.07 -4.88 -12.81
C GLU A 195 -1.19 -5.63 -13.80
N PRO A 196 -1.77 -6.24 -14.85
CA PRO A 196 -1.00 -6.73 -15.98
C PRO A 196 -0.39 -5.55 -16.75
N ILE A 197 0.75 -5.78 -17.41
CA ILE A 197 1.29 -4.79 -18.34
C ILE A 197 0.30 -4.59 -19.49
N ALA A 198 0.13 -3.33 -19.91
CA ALA A 198 -0.89 -2.95 -20.89
C ALA A 198 -0.69 -3.58 -22.27
N ALA A 199 0.56 -3.75 -22.70
CA ALA A 199 0.92 -4.35 -24.00
C ALA A 199 2.33 -4.91 -23.99
N ASN A 200 2.60 -5.86 -24.87
CA ASN A 200 3.94 -6.43 -25.05
C ASN A 200 4.93 -5.48 -25.73
N SER A 201 4.42 -4.51 -26.46
CA SER A 201 5.22 -3.42 -27.04
C SER A 201 4.35 -2.17 -27.11
N TYR A 202 4.89 -1.06 -26.61
CA TYR A 202 4.20 0.23 -26.63
C TYR A 202 5.21 1.38 -26.60
N THR A 203 4.74 2.57 -26.99
CA THR A 203 5.53 3.80 -26.89
C THR A 203 5.21 4.51 -25.59
N HIS A 204 6.20 4.63 -24.72
CA HIS A 204 6.13 5.45 -23.53
C HIS A 204 6.56 6.88 -23.86
N LYS A 205 5.64 7.83 -23.69
CA LYS A 205 5.89 9.26 -23.92
C LYS A 205 6.22 9.96 -22.61
N THR A 206 7.31 10.69 -22.59
CA THR A 206 7.76 11.52 -21.47
C THR A 206 8.04 12.94 -21.96
N LEU A 207 8.30 13.87 -21.05
CA LEU A 207 8.76 15.22 -21.41
C LEU A 207 10.09 15.20 -22.16
N SER A 208 10.93 14.20 -21.95
CA SER A 208 12.23 14.03 -22.60
C SER A 208 12.16 13.35 -23.97
N GLY A 209 11.00 12.84 -24.37
CA GLY A 209 10.84 12.15 -25.66
C GLY A 209 9.95 10.92 -25.59
N SER A 210 10.01 10.13 -26.65
CA SER A 210 9.24 8.89 -26.81
C SER A 210 10.17 7.69 -26.83
N PHE A 211 9.86 6.68 -26.01
CA PHE A 211 10.68 5.48 -25.84
C PHE A 211 9.85 4.24 -26.15
N ASN A 212 10.38 3.36 -26.99
CA ASN A 212 9.76 2.06 -27.24
C ASN A 212 10.06 1.10 -26.10
N VAL A 213 9.01 0.69 -25.38
CA VAL A 213 9.08 -0.31 -24.31
C VAL A 213 8.64 -1.66 -24.85
N ARG A 214 9.39 -2.71 -24.56
CA ARG A 214 9.07 -4.08 -24.91
C ARG A 214 9.02 -4.94 -23.66
N ASN A 215 8.09 -5.90 -23.64
CA ASN A 215 7.99 -6.86 -22.54
C ASN A 215 9.26 -7.72 -22.47
N LYS A 216 10.07 -7.50 -21.43
CA LYS A 216 11.37 -8.17 -21.24
C LYS A 216 11.27 -9.70 -21.12
N TYR A 217 10.15 -10.22 -20.64
CA TYR A 217 9.94 -11.66 -20.50
C TYR A 217 9.52 -12.30 -21.83
N LEU A 218 8.71 -11.60 -22.62
CA LEU A 218 8.41 -12.03 -23.98
C LEU A 218 9.69 -12.04 -24.84
N MET A 219 10.51 -11.00 -24.75
CA MET A 219 11.80 -10.97 -25.49
C MET A 219 12.69 -12.15 -25.13
N LYS A 220 12.85 -12.45 -23.83
CA LYS A 220 13.61 -13.62 -23.37
C LYS A 220 13.03 -14.96 -23.85
N LEU A 221 11.72 -15.04 -24.06
CA LEU A 221 11.07 -16.22 -24.60
C LEU A 221 11.37 -16.36 -26.12
N LEU A 222 11.26 -15.26 -26.86
CA LEU A 222 11.52 -15.23 -28.31
C LEU A 222 13.00 -15.51 -28.64
N ASP A 223 13.92 -15.10 -27.80
CA ASP A 223 15.37 -15.36 -27.97
C ASP A 223 15.72 -16.87 -27.88
N LYS A 224 14.77 -17.72 -27.47
CA LYS A 224 14.95 -19.18 -27.39
C LYS A 224 14.50 -19.92 -28.67
N TYR A 225 13.80 -19.23 -29.55
CA TYR A 225 13.30 -19.76 -30.83
C TYR A 225 13.89 -19.02 -32.02
#